data_8c6c6ef66ba4406cfe8476d3603309b7
#
_entry.id   8c6c6ef66ba4406cfe8476d3603309b7
#
_cell.length_a   1.000
_cell.length_b   1.000
_cell.length_c   1.000
_cell.angle_alpha   90.00
_cell.angle_beta   90.00
_cell.angle_gamma   90.00
#
_symmetry.space_group_name_H-M   'P 1'
#
loop_
_entity.id
_entity.type
_entity.pdbx_description
1 polymer ?
#
loop_
_entity_poly.entity_id
_entity_poly.type
_entity_poly.pdbx_seq_one_letter_code
_entity_poly.pdbx_strand_id
1 'polypeptide(L)'
;NGYGISVPKKDQTANRKVANNFTGFKNTRIIHCNGKDVVDSMNAMAEAKKYAIEESKPVILQANCVRMHSHSNSDDHLLYRNQAERNYVQEYDPLAKFRRMLIRYNRFTEEELQEIEAEAKVELKTAHKAALGAPDPSPESIYDFVFPEPIVSEKYPDGLHNEEGTKKKLITGLN
;
A
#
# COMPACT_ATOMS: atom_id res chain seq x y z
N ASN A 1 11.20 1.77 3.94
CA ASN A 1 11.67 1.37 5.27
C ASN A 1 13.20 1.23 5.36
N GLY A 2 13.93 1.40 4.27
CA GLY A 2 15.39 1.35 4.25
C GLY A 2 16.03 -0.05 4.10
N TYR A 3 15.22 -1.09 3.92
CA TYR A 3 15.67 -2.47 3.78
C TYR A 3 14.93 -3.23 2.68
N GLY A 4 15.64 -4.09 2.00
CA GLY A 4 15.09 -5.19 1.21
C GLY A 4 15.39 -6.50 1.94
N ILE A 5 14.42 -7.04 2.68
CA ILE A 5 14.58 -8.13 3.65
C ILE A 5 15.61 -7.71 4.71
N SER A 6 16.82 -8.26 4.66
CA SER A 6 17.95 -7.96 5.58
C SER A 6 18.98 -7.01 4.99
N VAL A 7 18.93 -6.73 3.67
CA VAL A 7 19.94 -5.91 2.98
C VAL A 7 19.57 -4.43 3.08
N PRO A 8 20.47 -3.57 3.62
CA PRO A 8 20.23 -2.14 3.68
C PRO A 8 20.08 -1.52 2.29
N LYS A 9 19.17 -0.55 2.19
CA LYS A 9 18.92 0.15 0.92
C LYS A 9 20.18 0.74 0.29
N LYS A 10 21.11 1.23 1.09
CA LYS A 10 22.38 1.81 0.61
C LYS A 10 23.23 0.83 -0.20
N ASP A 11 23.04 -0.47 0.03
CA ASP A 11 23.79 -1.54 -0.63
C ASP A 11 23.02 -2.12 -1.83
N GLN A 12 21.78 -1.67 -2.04
CA GLN A 12 20.90 -2.17 -3.11
C GLN A 12 20.62 -1.14 -4.20
N THR A 13 20.58 0.15 -3.87
CA THR A 13 20.14 1.18 -4.80
C THR A 13 21.13 2.31 -4.93
N ALA A 14 21.41 2.74 -6.17
CA ALA A 14 22.27 3.89 -6.45
C ALA A 14 21.68 5.20 -5.90
N ASN A 15 20.36 5.36 -5.97
CA ASN A 15 19.66 6.54 -5.46
C ASN A 15 19.15 6.34 -4.04
N ARG A 16 19.44 7.28 -3.15
CA ARG A 16 18.90 7.30 -1.78
C ARG A 16 17.38 7.29 -1.75
N LYS A 17 16.74 7.95 -2.71
CA LYS A 17 15.29 7.94 -2.93
C LYS A 17 15.01 7.11 -4.16
N VAL A 18 14.43 5.93 -3.98
CA VAL A 18 14.16 4.97 -5.06
C VAL A 18 13.31 5.58 -6.18
N ALA A 19 12.32 6.41 -5.81
CA ALA A 19 11.49 7.11 -6.78
C ALA A 19 12.28 8.00 -7.74
N ASN A 20 13.46 8.48 -7.35
CA ASN A 20 14.31 9.29 -8.24
C ASN A 20 14.89 8.49 -9.43
N ASN A 21 14.82 7.16 -9.41
CA ASN A 21 15.14 6.36 -10.60
C ASN A 21 14.18 6.60 -11.77
N PHE A 22 13.01 7.17 -11.48
CA PHE A 22 11.94 7.40 -12.45
C PHE A 22 11.86 8.86 -12.95
N THR A 23 12.83 9.71 -12.62
CA THR A 23 12.85 11.13 -13.05
C THR A 23 12.96 11.32 -14.57
N GLY A 24 13.39 10.30 -15.29
CA GLY A 24 13.42 10.29 -16.76
C GLY A 24 12.04 10.17 -17.42
N PHE A 25 11.01 9.75 -16.70
CA PHE A 25 9.64 9.63 -17.22
C PHE A 25 8.93 10.98 -17.13
N LYS A 26 8.97 11.75 -18.21
CA LYS A 26 8.48 13.16 -18.27
C LYS A 26 7.02 13.36 -17.87
N ASN A 27 6.18 12.33 -18.04
CA ASN A 27 4.75 12.40 -17.73
C ASN A 27 4.41 11.84 -16.34
N THR A 28 5.42 11.50 -15.52
CA THR A 28 5.23 10.95 -14.19
C THR A 28 5.61 11.98 -13.13
N ARG A 29 4.67 12.28 -12.23
CA ARG A 29 4.95 13.12 -11.06
C ARG A 29 5.53 12.26 -9.94
N ILE A 30 6.59 12.76 -9.29
CA ILE A 30 7.19 12.12 -8.13
C ILE A 30 6.89 12.98 -6.90
N ILE A 31 6.29 12.35 -5.88
CA ILE A 31 5.98 12.97 -4.59
C ILE A 31 6.70 12.20 -3.49
N HIS A 32 7.29 12.90 -2.55
CA HIS A 32 7.92 12.32 -1.37
C HIS A 32 7.20 12.78 -0.12
N CYS A 33 6.95 11.84 0.82
CA CYS A 33 6.40 12.19 2.11
C CYS A 33 7.08 11.44 3.26
N ASN A 34 6.85 11.93 4.46
CA ASN A 34 7.24 11.27 5.68
C ASN A 34 6.19 10.24 6.09
N GLY A 35 6.38 8.98 5.70
CA GLY A 35 5.46 7.88 6.04
C GLY A 35 5.36 7.54 7.54
N LYS A 36 6.13 8.24 8.40
CA LYS A 36 6.01 8.19 9.86
C LYS A 36 5.08 9.27 10.41
N ASP A 37 4.47 10.06 9.53
CA ASP A 37 3.54 11.12 9.85
C ASP A 37 2.25 10.93 9.06
N VAL A 38 1.16 10.68 9.78
CA VAL A 38 -0.15 10.39 9.17
C VAL A 38 -0.67 11.58 8.37
N VAL A 39 -0.52 12.80 8.89
CA VAL A 39 -1.01 14.01 8.22
C VAL A 39 -0.24 14.30 6.94
N ASP A 40 1.10 14.17 6.99
CA ASP A 40 1.93 14.34 5.80
C ASP A 40 1.62 13.29 4.73
N SER A 41 1.43 12.03 5.15
CA SER A 41 1.03 10.94 4.25
C SER A 41 -0.34 11.17 3.62
N MET A 42 -1.33 11.65 4.39
CA MET A 42 -2.66 11.98 3.88
C MET A 42 -2.61 13.12 2.87
N ASN A 43 -1.88 14.19 3.16
CA ASN A 43 -1.73 15.33 2.26
C ASN A 43 -1.03 14.93 0.95
N ALA A 44 0.03 14.15 1.05
CA ALA A 44 0.75 13.65 -0.13
C ALA A 44 -0.12 12.72 -0.99
N MET A 45 -0.94 11.87 -0.36
CA MET A 45 -1.89 11.02 -1.09
C MET A 45 -3.00 11.84 -1.75
N ALA A 46 -3.52 12.85 -1.05
CA ALA A 46 -4.53 13.76 -1.63
C ALA A 46 -3.98 14.52 -2.85
N GLU A 47 -2.74 15.00 -2.77
CA GLU A 47 -2.04 15.63 -3.89
C GLU A 47 -1.84 14.65 -5.04
N ALA A 48 -1.38 13.43 -4.75
CA ALA A 48 -1.16 12.39 -5.75
C ALA A 48 -2.46 12.04 -6.49
N LYS A 49 -3.55 11.81 -5.72
CA LYS A 49 -4.87 11.51 -6.27
C LYS A 49 -5.38 12.66 -7.14
N LYS A 50 -5.29 13.90 -6.66
CA LYS A 50 -5.71 15.08 -7.40
C LYS A 50 -5.00 15.17 -8.75
N TYR A 51 -3.67 15.09 -8.74
CA TYR A 51 -2.88 15.13 -9.97
C TYR A 51 -3.21 14.00 -10.94
N ALA A 52 -3.34 12.77 -10.44
CA ALA A 52 -3.63 11.62 -11.29
C ALA A 52 -5.00 11.76 -11.99
N ILE A 53 -6.00 12.33 -11.31
CA ILE A 53 -7.34 12.54 -11.87
C ILE A 53 -7.37 13.74 -12.82
N GLU A 54 -6.87 14.90 -12.38
CA GLU A 54 -6.98 16.14 -13.15
C GLU A 54 -6.09 16.14 -14.40
N GLU A 55 -4.88 15.58 -14.28
CA GLU A 55 -3.91 15.54 -15.38
C GLU A 55 -3.96 14.23 -16.19
N SER A 56 -4.72 13.24 -15.75
CA SER A 56 -4.74 11.87 -16.33
C SER A 56 -3.32 11.30 -16.52
N LYS A 57 -2.44 11.51 -15.52
CA LYS A 57 -1.04 11.11 -15.55
C LYS A 57 -0.66 10.26 -14.32
N PRO A 58 0.31 9.36 -14.44
CA PRO A 58 0.77 8.54 -13.33
C PRO A 58 1.52 9.36 -12.28
N VAL A 59 1.41 8.89 -11.02
CA VAL A 59 2.16 9.44 -9.88
C VAL A 59 2.93 8.32 -9.19
N ILE A 60 4.16 8.61 -8.81
CA ILE A 60 4.94 7.77 -7.90
C ILE A 60 5.03 8.50 -6.55
N LEU A 61 4.36 7.95 -5.54
CA LEU A 61 4.42 8.45 -4.18
C LEU A 61 5.38 7.58 -3.36
N GLN A 62 6.49 8.17 -2.92
CA GLN A 62 7.44 7.52 -2.02
C GLN A 62 7.25 8.00 -0.59
N ALA A 63 6.72 7.14 0.27
CA ALA A 63 6.63 7.37 1.70
C ALA A 63 7.85 6.78 2.44
N ASN A 64 8.57 7.61 3.18
CA ASN A 64 9.70 7.15 4.00
C ASN A 64 9.17 6.66 5.35
N CYS A 65 9.11 5.36 5.53
CA CYS A 65 8.59 4.71 6.75
C CYS A 65 9.69 3.95 7.52
N VAL A 66 9.33 3.44 8.68
CA VAL A 66 10.14 2.51 9.46
C VAL A 66 9.48 1.12 9.46
N ARG A 67 10.29 0.08 9.55
CA ARG A 67 9.80 -1.29 9.72
C ARG A 67 9.90 -1.67 11.18
N MET A 68 8.75 -1.86 11.84
CA MET A 68 8.66 -2.08 13.28
C MET A 68 9.21 -3.47 13.68
N HIS A 69 8.95 -4.49 12.90
CA HIS A 69 9.28 -5.89 13.17
C HIS A 69 10.23 -6.47 12.14
N SER A 70 10.55 -7.75 12.29
CA SER A 70 11.23 -8.54 11.27
C SER A 70 10.46 -8.55 9.95
N HIS A 71 11.13 -8.89 8.84
CA HIS A 71 10.49 -8.92 7.53
C HIS A 71 9.41 -10.00 7.42
N SER A 72 9.66 -11.15 8.02
CA SER A 72 8.78 -12.31 8.06
C SER A 72 8.95 -13.06 9.38
N ASN A 73 8.17 -14.10 9.62
CA ASN A 73 8.29 -14.96 10.80
C ASN A 73 9.62 -15.73 10.84
N SER A 74 10.23 -15.98 9.68
CA SER A 74 11.52 -16.66 9.55
C SER A 74 12.72 -15.71 9.62
N ASP A 75 12.50 -14.39 9.63
CA ASP A 75 13.54 -13.38 9.68
C ASP A 75 13.83 -12.96 11.12
N ASP A 76 15.11 -12.90 11.48
CA ASP A 76 15.55 -12.30 12.73
C ASP A 76 16.30 -10.99 12.47
N HIS A 77 15.62 -9.88 12.65
CA HIS A 77 16.19 -8.56 12.43
C HIS A 77 17.30 -8.18 13.45
N LEU A 78 17.45 -8.94 14.55
CA LEU A 78 18.51 -8.70 15.52
C LEU A 78 19.88 -9.00 14.94
N LEU A 79 19.95 -9.86 13.91
CA LEU A 79 21.19 -10.24 13.24
C LEU A 79 21.78 -9.10 12.39
N TYR A 80 20.98 -8.16 11.92
CA TYR A 80 21.46 -7.10 11.00
C TYR A 80 21.09 -5.68 11.40
N ARG A 81 20.27 -5.48 12.44
CA ARG A 81 19.89 -4.15 12.96
C ARG A 81 20.45 -3.97 14.36
N ASN A 82 21.24 -2.93 14.54
CA ASN A 82 21.80 -2.63 15.85
C ASN A 82 20.75 -2.05 16.83
N GLN A 83 21.10 -1.98 18.11
CA GLN A 83 20.18 -1.51 19.15
C GLN A 83 19.74 -0.05 18.95
N ALA A 84 20.65 0.82 18.52
CA ALA A 84 20.34 2.24 18.29
C ALA A 84 19.27 2.40 17.19
N GLU A 85 19.36 1.61 16.13
CA GLU A 85 18.38 1.60 15.06
C GLU A 85 17.03 1.07 15.52
N ARG A 86 17.01 0.02 16.33
CA ARG A 86 15.76 -0.52 16.89
C ARG A 86 15.08 0.48 17.84
N ASN A 87 15.85 1.17 18.66
CA ASN A 87 15.33 2.24 19.53
C ASN A 87 14.75 3.38 18.70
N TYR A 88 15.43 3.80 17.64
CA TYR A 88 14.96 4.81 16.71
C TYR A 88 13.59 4.40 16.10
N VAL A 89 13.46 3.16 15.65
CA VAL A 89 12.22 2.65 15.07
C VAL A 89 11.06 2.73 16.06
N GLN A 90 11.29 2.35 17.32
CA GLN A 90 10.27 2.44 18.38
C GLN A 90 9.83 3.88 18.66
N GLU A 91 10.78 4.80 18.69
CA GLU A 91 10.51 6.23 18.89
C GLU A 91 9.62 6.82 17.79
N TYR A 92 9.80 6.35 16.54
CA TYR A 92 9.13 6.87 15.37
C TYR A 92 7.94 6.02 14.91
N ASP A 93 7.34 5.25 15.80
CA ASP A 93 6.06 4.57 15.54
C ASP A 93 4.98 5.59 15.14
N PRO A 94 4.46 5.53 13.90
CA PRO A 94 3.47 6.49 13.41
C PRO A 94 2.15 6.42 14.18
N LEU A 95 1.75 5.24 14.67
CA LEU A 95 0.51 5.06 15.40
C LEU A 95 0.57 5.74 16.77
N ALA A 96 1.65 5.50 17.51
CA ALA A 96 1.87 6.14 18.80
C ALA A 96 2.01 7.66 18.70
N LYS A 97 2.65 8.14 17.63
CA LYS A 97 2.77 9.57 17.33
C LYS A 97 1.40 10.19 17.02
N PHE A 98 0.60 9.53 16.21
CA PHE A 98 -0.72 9.99 15.83
C PHE A 98 -1.67 10.05 17.02
N ARG A 99 -1.66 9.01 17.88
CA ARG A 99 -2.40 9.00 19.15
C ARG A 99 -2.09 10.23 20.00
N ARG A 100 -0.80 10.49 20.26
CA ARG A 100 -0.38 11.69 21.04
C ARG A 100 -0.86 13.00 20.41
N MET A 101 -0.85 13.07 19.08
CA MET A 101 -1.30 14.24 18.34
C MET A 101 -2.82 14.47 18.53
N LEU A 102 -3.64 13.42 18.40
CA LEU A 102 -5.09 13.50 18.57
C LEU A 102 -5.48 14.01 19.96
N ILE A 103 -4.82 13.51 21.00
CA ILE A 103 -5.02 13.95 22.38
C ILE A 103 -4.55 15.39 22.55
N ARG A 104 -3.34 15.73 22.09
CA ARG A 104 -2.77 17.08 22.22
C ARG A 104 -3.66 18.17 21.61
N TYR A 105 -4.31 17.87 20.50
CA TYR A 105 -5.20 18.81 19.80
C TYR A 105 -6.67 18.65 20.18
N ASN A 106 -6.96 17.95 21.29
CA ASN A 106 -8.33 17.71 21.81
C ASN A 106 -9.30 17.19 20.74
N ARG A 107 -8.81 16.28 19.89
CA ARG A 107 -9.64 15.62 18.87
C ARG A 107 -10.29 14.36 19.42
N PHE A 108 -9.59 13.68 20.32
CA PHE A 108 -10.05 12.50 21.05
C PHE A 108 -9.51 12.54 22.47
N THR A 109 -10.23 11.91 23.39
CA THR A 109 -9.75 11.59 24.73
C THR A 109 -8.98 10.26 24.71
N GLU A 110 -8.29 9.96 25.80
CA GLU A 110 -7.61 8.67 25.97
C GLU A 110 -8.61 7.52 26.00
N GLU A 111 -9.75 7.71 26.66
CA GLU A 111 -10.84 6.73 26.80
C GLU A 111 -11.44 6.40 25.44
N GLU A 112 -11.79 7.40 24.63
CA GLU A 112 -12.32 7.21 23.28
C GLU A 112 -11.34 6.42 22.38
N LEU A 113 -10.05 6.69 22.48
CA LEU A 113 -9.04 5.93 21.72
C LEU A 113 -8.90 4.49 22.22
N GLN A 114 -9.07 4.25 23.52
CA GLN A 114 -9.06 2.89 24.08
C GLN A 114 -10.31 2.11 23.64
N GLU A 115 -11.46 2.74 23.54
CA GLU A 115 -12.68 2.11 23.00
C GLU A 115 -12.49 1.68 21.55
N ILE A 116 -11.96 2.56 20.68
CA ILE A 116 -11.65 2.23 19.29
C ILE A 116 -10.67 1.03 19.20
N GLU A 117 -9.63 1.02 20.05
CA GLU A 117 -8.69 -0.10 20.07
C GLU A 117 -9.34 -1.41 20.55
N ALA A 118 -10.27 -1.33 21.51
CA ALA A 118 -10.99 -2.50 21.99
C ALA A 118 -11.91 -3.08 20.92
N GLU A 119 -12.64 -2.21 20.20
CA GLU A 119 -13.49 -2.61 19.08
C GLU A 119 -12.66 -3.28 17.96
N ALA A 120 -11.55 -2.67 17.56
CA ALA A 120 -10.65 -3.23 16.56
C ALA A 120 -10.10 -4.61 16.97
N LYS A 121 -9.79 -4.81 18.26
CA LYS A 121 -9.35 -6.13 18.79
C LYS A 121 -10.46 -7.19 18.73
N VAL A 122 -11.71 -6.80 18.96
CA VAL A 122 -12.87 -7.72 18.85
C VAL A 122 -13.09 -8.12 17.39
N GLU A 123 -13.06 -7.14 16.48
CA GLU A 123 -13.18 -7.38 15.05
C GLU A 123 -12.07 -8.30 14.54
N LEU A 124 -10.82 -8.04 14.90
CA LEU A 124 -9.67 -8.88 14.55
C LEU A 124 -9.84 -10.33 15.03
N LYS A 125 -10.27 -10.52 16.28
CA LYS A 125 -10.51 -11.87 16.82
C LYS A 125 -11.61 -12.60 16.07
N THR A 126 -12.67 -11.90 15.71
CA THR A 126 -13.80 -12.47 14.95
C THR A 126 -13.35 -12.87 13.55
N ALA A 127 -12.65 -11.98 12.83
CA ALA A 127 -12.10 -12.26 11.51
C ALA A 127 -11.10 -13.43 11.54
N HIS A 128 -10.21 -13.46 12.53
CA HIS A 128 -9.25 -14.56 12.70
C HIS A 128 -9.95 -15.90 12.94
N LYS A 129 -10.97 -15.92 13.81
CA LYS A 129 -11.76 -17.15 14.05
C LYS A 129 -12.49 -17.62 12.80
N ALA A 130 -13.05 -16.69 12.02
CA ALA A 130 -13.72 -17.00 10.77
C ALA A 130 -12.73 -17.58 9.74
N ALA A 131 -11.54 -16.98 9.62
CA ALA A 131 -10.50 -17.46 8.70
C ALA A 131 -10.00 -18.88 9.08
N LEU A 132 -9.80 -19.14 10.36
CA LEU A 132 -9.41 -20.49 10.82
C LEU A 132 -10.50 -21.54 10.65
N GLY A 133 -11.76 -21.14 10.65
CA GLY A 133 -12.91 -22.04 10.45
C GLY A 133 -13.35 -22.17 8.99
N ALA A 134 -12.74 -21.42 8.08
CA ALA A 134 -13.05 -21.51 6.66
C ALA A 134 -12.52 -22.85 6.08
N PRO A 135 -13.25 -23.47 5.14
CA PRO A 135 -12.74 -24.63 4.44
C PRO A 135 -11.54 -24.26 3.58
N ASP A 136 -10.65 -25.23 3.36
CA ASP A 136 -9.57 -25.06 2.41
C ASP A 136 -10.12 -24.78 1.00
N PRO A 137 -9.47 -23.91 0.21
CA PRO A 137 -9.89 -23.66 -1.16
C PRO A 137 -9.81 -24.94 -2.00
N SER A 138 -10.74 -25.11 -2.93
CA SER A 138 -10.65 -26.23 -3.88
C SER A 138 -9.47 -26.05 -4.84
N PRO A 139 -8.85 -27.13 -5.34
CA PRO A 139 -7.75 -27.03 -6.31
C PRO A 139 -8.14 -26.21 -7.55
N GLU A 140 -9.40 -26.29 -7.96
CA GLU A 140 -9.93 -25.58 -9.14
C GLU A 140 -9.98 -24.06 -8.93
N SER A 141 -10.06 -23.61 -7.67
CA SER A 141 -10.13 -22.19 -7.32
C SER A 141 -8.88 -21.39 -7.73
N ILE A 142 -7.77 -22.04 -8.11
CA ILE A 142 -6.59 -21.36 -8.67
C ILE A 142 -6.89 -20.61 -9.98
N TYR A 143 -7.98 -20.95 -10.65
CA TYR A 143 -8.41 -20.31 -11.89
C TYR A 143 -9.41 -19.18 -11.63
N ASP A 144 -9.93 -19.05 -10.40
CA ASP A 144 -10.88 -18.01 -10.04
C ASP A 144 -10.19 -16.64 -10.01
N PHE A 145 -10.89 -15.63 -10.49
CA PHE A 145 -10.43 -14.23 -10.45
C PHE A 145 -9.09 -13.95 -11.17
N VAL A 146 -8.58 -14.86 -11.99
CA VAL A 146 -7.38 -14.63 -12.81
C VAL A 146 -7.64 -13.54 -13.86
N PHE A 147 -8.86 -13.54 -14.41
CA PHE A 147 -9.35 -12.50 -15.30
C PHE A 147 -10.67 -11.93 -14.74
N PRO A 148 -10.94 -10.64 -14.95
CA PRO A 148 -12.26 -10.10 -14.63
C PRO A 148 -13.32 -10.83 -15.45
N GLU A 149 -14.51 -11.01 -14.88
CA GLU A 149 -15.66 -11.44 -15.67
C GLU A 149 -15.77 -10.56 -16.91
N PRO A 150 -15.96 -11.14 -18.09
CA PRO A 150 -16.08 -10.34 -19.30
C PRO A 150 -17.25 -9.39 -19.13
N ILE A 151 -16.94 -8.10 -19.04
CA ILE A 151 -17.95 -7.05 -19.10
C ILE A 151 -18.51 -7.13 -20.52
N VAL A 152 -19.59 -7.87 -20.69
CA VAL A 152 -20.36 -7.86 -21.93
C VAL A 152 -21.08 -6.52 -21.97
N SER A 153 -20.36 -5.47 -22.37
CA SER A 153 -20.98 -4.22 -22.72
C SER A 153 -21.67 -4.42 -24.08
N GLU A 154 -22.98 -4.41 -24.10
CA GLU A 154 -23.74 -4.40 -25.34
C GLU A 154 -23.56 -3.08 -26.13
N LYS A 155 -22.93 -2.07 -25.50
CA LYS A 155 -22.61 -0.79 -26.14
C LYS A 155 -21.11 -0.57 -26.12
N TYR A 156 -20.47 -0.68 -27.27
CA TYR A 156 -19.15 -0.15 -27.49
C TYR A 156 -19.19 1.39 -27.46
N PRO A 157 -18.13 2.06 -27.01
CA PRO A 157 -18.02 3.51 -27.19
C PRO A 157 -18.20 3.88 -28.67
N ASP A 158 -18.93 4.96 -28.93
CA ASP A 158 -19.13 5.47 -30.30
C ASP A 158 -17.78 5.62 -31.00
N GLY A 159 -17.62 4.98 -32.15
CA GLY A 159 -16.36 4.95 -32.91
C GLY A 159 -15.65 3.60 -32.97
N LEU A 160 -16.04 2.63 -32.14
CA LEU A 160 -15.65 1.23 -32.32
C LEU A 160 -16.72 0.52 -33.13
N HIS A 161 -16.45 0.31 -34.40
CA HIS A 161 -17.41 -0.32 -35.31
C HIS A 161 -17.72 -1.77 -34.91
N ASN A 162 -19.00 -2.09 -34.86
CA ASN A 162 -19.57 -3.41 -34.61
C ASN A 162 -19.37 -4.40 -35.76
N GLU A 163 -18.25 -4.40 -36.44
CA GLU A 163 -17.95 -5.46 -37.37
C GLU A 163 -17.49 -6.70 -36.58
N GLU A 164 -18.09 -7.85 -36.84
CA GLU A 164 -17.78 -9.12 -36.15
C GLU A 164 -16.27 -9.45 -36.18
N GLY A 165 -15.55 -8.98 -37.19
CA GLY A 165 -14.11 -9.10 -37.31
C GLY A 165 -13.30 -8.33 -36.26
N THR A 166 -13.82 -7.20 -35.77
CA THR A 166 -13.18 -6.37 -34.73
C THR A 166 -13.34 -6.99 -33.34
N LYS A 167 -14.47 -7.63 -33.10
CA LYS A 167 -14.74 -8.37 -31.88
C LYS A 167 -13.77 -9.53 -31.64
N LYS A 168 -13.45 -10.29 -32.69
CA LYS A 168 -12.47 -11.38 -32.63
C LYS A 168 -11.03 -10.88 -32.42
N LYS A 169 -10.65 -9.75 -33.00
CA LYS A 169 -9.30 -9.16 -32.83
C LYS A 169 -9.05 -8.61 -31.43
N LEU A 170 -10.06 -8.02 -30.78
CA LEU A 170 -9.94 -7.54 -29.39
C LEU A 170 -9.78 -8.69 -28.38
N ILE A 171 -10.45 -9.83 -28.62
CA ILE A 171 -10.36 -11.01 -27.73
C ILE A 171 -9.07 -11.79 -27.96
N THR A 172 -8.60 -11.87 -29.20
CA THR A 172 -7.35 -12.61 -29.55
C THR A 172 -6.07 -11.79 -29.35
N GLY A 173 -6.15 -10.49 -29.18
CA GLY A 173 -5.01 -9.63 -28.84
C GLY A 173 -4.64 -9.61 -27.36
N LEU A 174 -5.34 -10.38 -26.53
CA LEU A 174 -5.09 -10.57 -25.10
C LEU A 174 -4.49 -11.96 -24.77
N ASN A 175 -4.08 -12.74 -25.80
CA ASN A 175 -3.34 -13.98 -25.63
C ASN A 175 -1.83 -13.72 -25.76
#